data_792d1e2fe43eb19159fa9896a1907df2
#
_entry.id   792d1e2fe43eb19159fa9896a1907df2
#
_cell.length_a   1.000
_cell.length_b   1.000
_cell.length_c   1.000
_cell.angle_alpha   90.00
_cell.angle_beta   90.00
_cell.angle_gamma   90.00
#
_symmetry.space_group_name_H-M   'P 1'
#
loop_
_entity.id
_entity.type
_entity.pdbx_description
1 polymer ?
#
loop_
_entity_poly.entity_id
_entity_poly.type
_entity_poly.pdbx_seq_one_letter_code
_entity_poly.pdbx_strand_id
1 'polypeptide(L)'
;MSKTIDFTTPRQRPSSRDVVAAPKACPLSSRAWERRILVFPLLISLLGGCAGRPENVLQPVAVTTNDISRVDMLVATTRKHAADPGELYSGERGTAISLNNLTVSIPPDENRKVGEVQWPKRVPPNPEKEFAVLKDEKVSSEQQALNWFRKNRNAKRQVIIFVHGFNNTYADAVFRFAQITHDAGTDAAPILFTWPSRASVLGYLYDKESTNYSRRALEDLIIQAARSPDVGDITILAHSMGTWLTAEALRGIAMREKTIPAKVRNVVLASPDIDVDVFRRQLIEMGPKRPQFTIFASTRDRALEVSRWISGGVNRVGGIDTTAYTDVLKSLGITVIDTSTCLLYTSPSPRD
;
A
#
# COMPACT_ATOMS: atom_id res chain seq x y z
N MET A 1 26.63 25.90 29.36
CA MET A 1 25.73 27.06 29.45
C MET A 1 24.35 26.61 28.94
N SER A 2 23.48 26.28 29.89
CA SER A 2 22.13 25.82 29.65
C SER A 2 21.20 27.04 29.60
N LYS A 3 20.44 27.22 28.50
CA LYS A 3 19.35 28.21 28.44
C LYS A 3 18.03 27.50 28.62
N THR A 4 17.46 27.63 29.79
CA THR A 4 16.11 27.27 30.18
C THR A 4 15.13 28.25 29.49
N ILE A 5 14.11 27.75 28.78
CA ILE A 5 13.03 28.57 28.21
C ILE A 5 11.88 28.57 29.22
N ASP A 6 11.52 29.78 29.66
CA ASP A 6 10.46 30.06 30.64
C ASP A 6 9.11 30.26 29.92
N PHE A 7 8.06 29.56 30.39
CA PHE A 7 6.72 29.54 29.83
C PHE A 7 5.70 30.27 30.75
N THR A 8 5.98 31.47 31.19
CA THR A 8 5.01 32.24 31.97
C THR A 8 4.82 33.63 31.41
N THR A 9 3.90 33.80 30.48
CA THR A 9 3.26 35.09 30.17
C THR A 9 1.79 34.88 29.79
N PRO A 10 0.81 35.45 30.52
CA PRO A 10 -0.58 35.32 30.21
C PRO A 10 -0.98 36.30 29.11
N ARG A 11 -1.64 35.76 28.04
CA ARG A 11 -2.25 36.57 26.97
C ARG A 11 -3.50 37.29 27.51
N GLN A 12 -3.49 38.62 27.40
CA GLN A 12 -4.64 39.48 27.61
C GLN A 12 -5.75 39.20 26.61
N ARG A 13 -7.00 39.13 27.09
CA ARG A 13 -8.22 39.08 26.28
C ARG A 13 -8.54 40.49 25.75
N PRO A 14 -8.94 40.65 24.47
CA PRO A 14 -9.52 41.91 24.00
C PRO A 14 -10.96 42.05 24.46
N SER A 15 -11.35 43.29 24.84
CA SER A 15 -12.61 43.67 25.37
C SER A 15 -13.71 43.67 24.30
N SER A 16 -14.90 43.29 24.75
CA SER A 16 -16.15 43.37 24.03
C SER A 16 -16.54 44.81 23.69
N ARG A 17 -16.73 45.10 22.40
CA ARG A 17 -17.70 46.08 21.83
C ARG A 17 -17.40 46.25 20.36
N ASP A 18 -18.17 45.55 19.54
CA ASP A 18 -18.60 46.03 18.22
C ASP A 18 -19.72 45.10 17.75
N VAL A 19 -20.96 45.59 17.98
CA VAL A 19 -22.20 44.98 17.48
C VAL A 19 -22.31 45.38 16.02
N VAL A 20 -22.01 44.47 15.10
CA VAL A 20 -22.30 44.64 13.66
C VAL A 20 -23.71 44.15 13.36
N ALA A 21 -24.53 45.04 12.83
CA ALA A 21 -25.93 44.84 12.48
C ALA A 21 -26.13 43.73 11.44
N ALA A 22 -27.13 42.87 11.64
CA ALA A 22 -27.56 41.81 10.72
C ALA A 22 -28.06 42.39 9.38
N PRO A 23 -27.68 41.79 8.25
CA PRO A 23 -28.23 42.18 6.94
C PRO A 23 -29.70 41.70 6.79
N LYS A 24 -30.54 42.60 6.27
CA LYS A 24 -31.95 42.36 5.97
C LYS A 24 -32.14 41.24 4.95
N ALA A 25 -33.05 40.32 5.25
CA ALA A 25 -33.47 39.24 4.36
C ALA A 25 -34.03 39.76 3.05
N CYS A 26 -33.49 39.28 1.93
CA CYS A 26 -33.99 39.53 0.59
C CYS A 26 -35.07 38.47 0.25
N PRO A 27 -36.26 38.81 -0.30
CA PRO A 27 -37.31 37.85 -0.61
C PRO A 27 -36.89 36.98 -1.82
N LEU A 28 -36.80 35.66 -1.61
CA LEU A 28 -36.57 34.67 -2.64
C LEU A 28 -37.80 34.55 -3.54
N SER A 29 -37.63 34.89 -4.83
CA SER A 29 -38.67 34.72 -5.84
C SER A 29 -38.93 33.22 -6.12
N SER A 30 -40.21 32.87 -6.28
CA SER A 30 -40.76 31.51 -6.45
C SER A 30 -40.25 30.73 -7.68
N ARG A 31 -39.48 31.36 -8.56
CA ARG A 31 -38.90 30.72 -9.78
C ARG A 31 -37.65 29.90 -9.55
N ALA A 32 -37.05 29.95 -8.35
CA ALA A 32 -35.81 29.19 -8.05
C ALA A 32 -36.09 27.75 -7.57
N TRP A 33 -37.33 27.41 -7.23
CA TRP A 33 -37.69 26.08 -6.73
C TRP A 33 -37.88 25.04 -7.85
N GLU A 34 -38.47 25.43 -8.99
CA GLU A 34 -38.72 24.50 -10.08
C GLU A 34 -37.44 24.00 -10.78
N ARG A 35 -36.33 24.77 -10.73
CA ARG A 35 -35.05 24.33 -11.27
C ARG A 35 -34.28 23.36 -10.37
N ARG A 36 -34.62 23.29 -9.09
CA ARG A 36 -33.91 22.35 -8.14
C ARG A 36 -34.46 20.94 -8.20
N ILE A 37 -35.66 20.72 -8.68
CA ILE A 37 -36.30 19.40 -8.78
C ILE A 37 -35.76 18.64 -10.01
N LEU A 38 -35.31 19.32 -11.07
CA LEU A 38 -34.76 18.68 -12.28
C LEU A 38 -33.28 18.32 -12.21
N VAL A 39 -32.53 18.88 -11.24
CA VAL A 39 -31.07 18.57 -11.08
C VAL A 39 -30.90 17.35 -10.18
N PHE A 40 -31.84 17.04 -9.29
CA PHE A 40 -31.73 15.92 -8.35
C PHE A 40 -31.78 14.52 -9.00
N PRO A 41 -32.62 14.23 -10.01
CA PRO A 41 -32.60 12.95 -10.71
C PRO A 41 -31.38 12.78 -11.65
N LEU A 42 -30.76 13.88 -12.11
CA LEU A 42 -29.56 13.82 -12.95
C LEU A 42 -28.30 13.47 -12.14
N LEU A 43 -28.26 13.83 -10.84
CA LEU A 43 -27.15 13.45 -9.95
C LEU A 43 -27.22 11.97 -9.52
N ILE A 44 -28.42 11.38 -9.48
CA ILE A 44 -28.61 9.97 -9.12
C ILE A 44 -28.23 9.05 -10.27
N SER A 45 -28.36 9.48 -11.53
CA SER A 45 -27.96 8.69 -12.70
C SER A 45 -26.43 8.65 -12.93
N LEU A 46 -25.66 9.50 -12.25
CA LEU A 46 -24.18 9.46 -12.28
C LEU A 46 -23.56 8.51 -11.24
N LEU A 47 -24.36 7.90 -10.36
CA LEU A 47 -23.94 6.92 -9.37
C LEU A 47 -23.99 5.46 -9.87
N GLY A 48 -24.43 5.23 -11.11
CA GLY A 48 -24.62 3.90 -11.70
C GLY A 48 -23.36 3.25 -12.32
N GLY A 49 -22.16 3.78 -12.09
CA GLY A 49 -20.92 3.33 -12.74
C GLY A 49 -19.87 2.74 -11.81
N CYS A 50 -20.21 2.35 -10.59
CA CYS A 50 -19.31 1.48 -9.81
C CYS A 50 -19.52 0.04 -10.29
N ALA A 51 -18.79 -0.40 -11.32
CA ALA A 51 -18.53 -1.81 -11.49
C ALA A 51 -17.88 -2.28 -10.19
N GLY A 52 -18.62 -3.03 -9.36
CA GLY A 52 -18.15 -3.56 -8.10
C GLY A 52 -16.88 -4.36 -8.34
N ARG A 53 -15.92 -4.32 -7.40
CA ARG A 53 -14.78 -5.23 -7.44
C ARG A 53 -15.31 -6.66 -7.48
N PRO A 54 -14.68 -7.56 -8.28
CA PRO A 54 -15.08 -8.96 -8.27
C PRO A 54 -14.92 -9.55 -6.86
N GLU A 55 -15.94 -10.21 -6.37
CA GLU A 55 -15.96 -10.87 -5.07
C GLU A 55 -15.70 -12.38 -5.24
N ASN A 56 -15.24 -13.05 -4.21
CA ASN A 56 -15.08 -14.52 -4.15
C ASN A 56 -14.13 -15.11 -5.20
N VAL A 57 -13.18 -14.31 -5.70
CA VAL A 57 -12.29 -14.68 -6.81
C VAL A 57 -11.07 -15.50 -6.39
N LEU A 58 -10.89 -15.71 -5.08
CA LEU A 58 -9.71 -16.41 -4.53
C LEU A 58 -9.96 -17.89 -4.23
N GLN A 59 -11.12 -18.45 -4.61
CA GLN A 59 -11.33 -19.89 -4.53
C GLN A 59 -10.35 -20.61 -5.45
N PRO A 60 -9.60 -21.60 -4.96
CA PRO A 60 -8.68 -22.38 -5.77
C PRO A 60 -9.39 -23.07 -6.91
N VAL A 61 -8.81 -22.98 -8.11
CA VAL A 61 -9.30 -23.65 -9.33
C VAL A 61 -8.25 -24.62 -9.85
N ALA A 62 -8.73 -25.73 -10.42
CA ALA A 62 -7.89 -26.70 -11.10
C ALA A 62 -7.47 -26.16 -12.48
N VAL A 63 -6.23 -26.43 -12.87
CA VAL A 63 -5.70 -26.11 -14.20
C VAL A 63 -5.42 -27.41 -14.95
N THR A 64 -5.91 -27.49 -16.17
CA THR A 64 -5.74 -28.65 -17.05
C THR A 64 -4.57 -28.51 -18.01
N THR A 65 -4.02 -27.30 -18.17
CA THR A 65 -2.94 -26.99 -19.12
C THR A 65 -1.62 -26.71 -18.39
N ASN A 66 -0.48 -27.05 -19.03
CA ASN A 66 0.86 -26.76 -18.50
C ASN A 66 1.42 -25.41 -18.96
N ASP A 67 0.76 -24.73 -19.89
CA ASP A 67 1.22 -23.48 -20.52
C ASP A 67 0.89 -22.20 -19.73
N ILE A 68 0.57 -22.32 -18.45
CA ILE A 68 0.23 -21.17 -17.61
C ILE A 68 1.37 -20.89 -16.65
N SER A 69 1.85 -19.64 -16.67
CA SER A 69 2.83 -19.15 -15.70
C SER A 69 2.24 -19.14 -14.28
N ARG A 70 3.08 -19.38 -13.28
CA ARG A 70 2.67 -19.48 -11.88
C ARG A 70 3.58 -18.67 -10.99
N VAL A 71 3.00 -17.97 -10.03
CA VAL A 71 3.73 -17.30 -8.94
C VAL A 71 3.34 -17.99 -7.63
N ASP A 72 4.33 -18.63 -7.00
CA ASP A 72 4.19 -19.26 -5.69
C ASP A 72 4.70 -18.27 -4.63
N MET A 73 3.83 -17.70 -3.81
CA MET A 73 4.15 -16.66 -2.84
C MET A 73 3.82 -17.06 -1.41
N LEU A 74 4.63 -16.62 -0.46
CA LEU A 74 4.28 -16.65 0.96
C LEU A 74 3.52 -15.36 1.30
N VAL A 75 2.34 -15.48 1.87
CA VAL A 75 1.53 -14.34 2.30
C VAL A 75 1.50 -14.27 3.81
N ALA A 76 1.95 -13.14 4.35
CA ALA A 76 1.82 -12.79 5.77
C ALA A 76 0.74 -11.72 5.91
N THR A 77 -0.27 -11.96 6.76
CA THR A 77 -1.39 -11.02 6.89
C THR A 77 -1.80 -10.79 8.35
N THR A 78 -2.17 -9.54 8.63
CA THR A 78 -2.80 -9.10 9.88
C THR A 78 -4.32 -8.88 9.73
N ARG A 79 -4.88 -9.26 8.59
CA ARG A 79 -6.31 -9.20 8.31
C ARG A 79 -7.05 -10.31 9.07
N LYS A 80 -8.31 -10.05 9.40
CA LYS A 80 -9.24 -11.05 9.92
C LYS A 80 -9.66 -11.98 8.76
N HIS A 81 -9.78 -13.28 9.04
CA HIS A 81 -10.40 -14.20 8.09
C HIS A 81 -11.79 -13.71 7.67
N ALA A 82 -12.08 -13.80 6.39
CA ALA A 82 -13.39 -13.50 5.85
C ALA A 82 -14.40 -14.59 6.24
N ALA A 83 -15.69 -14.24 6.22
CA ALA A 83 -16.76 -15.22 6.37
C ALA A 83 -16.91 -16.08 5.10
N ASP A 84 -16.67 -15.47 3.94
CA ASP A 84 -16.70 -16.15 2.64
C ASP A 84 -15.32 -16.75 2.31
N PRO A 85 -15.22 -18.06 2.05
CA PRO A 85 -13.97 -18.71 1.69
C PRO A 85 -13.33 -18.18 0.41
N GLY A 86 -14.13 -17.60 -0.49
CA GLY A 86 -13.63 -17.02 -1.75
C GLY A 86 -12.94 -15.67 -1.60
N GLU A 87 -13.05 -15.03 -0.42
CA GLU A 87 -12.33 -13.83 -0.07
C GLU A 87 -11.06 -14.09 0.74
N LEU A 88 -10.97 -15.22 1.42
CA LEU A 88 -9.93 -15.65 2.36
C LEU A 88 -9.79 -14.70 3.57
N TYR A 89 -9.53 -13.42 3.35
CA TYR A 89 -9.33 -12.41 4.39
C TYR A 89 -10.09 -11.11 4.07
N SER A 90 -10.71 -10.55 5.11
CA SER A 90 -11.50 -9.31 5.03
C SER A 90 -10.64 -8.04 5.16
N GLY A 91 -11.28 -6.87 5.11
CA GLY A 91 -10.65 -5.57 5.43
C GLY A 91 -10.48 -5.29 6.92
N GLU A 92 -10.96 -6.19 7.81
CA GLU A 92 -10.93 -5.99 9.25
C GLU A 92 -9.61 -6.51 9.87
N ARG A 93 -9.29 -5.99 11.07
CA ARG A 93 -8.09 -6.37 11.83
C ARG A 93 -8.25 -7.73 12.45
N GLY A 94 -7.32 -8.66 12.18
CA GLY A 94 -7.21 -9.94 12.84
C GLY A 94 -6.47 -9.82 14.17
N THR A 95 -6.64 -10.78 15.05
CA THR A 95 -6.00 -10.79 16.39
C THR A 95 -4.56 -11.30 16.38
N ALA A 96 -4.15 -11.98 15.33
CA ALA A 96 -2.81 -12.54 15.15
C ALA A 96 -2.40 -12.50 13.67
N ILE A 97 -1.11 -12.60 13.41
CA ILE A 97 -0.59 -12.77 12.05
C ILE A 97 -0.95 -14.17 11.55
N SER A 98 -1.39 -14.25 10.30
CA SER A 98 -1.60 -15.52 9.58
C SER A 98 -0.61 -15.63 8.43
N LEU A 99 -0.17 -16.86 8.16
CA LEU A 99 0.72 -17.18 7.04
C LEU A 99 0.05 -18.19 6.12
N ASN A 100 0.08 -17.92 4.81
CA ASN A 100 -0.45 -18.80 3.77
C ASN A 100 0.58 -18.93 2.64
N ASN A 101 0.65 -20.10 2.03
CA ASN A 101 1.30 -20.32 0.75
C ASN A 101 0.23 -20.28 -0.33
N LEU A 102 0.29 -19.24 -1.17
CA LEU A 102 -0.60 -19.10 -2.34
C LEU A 102 0.15 -19.31 -3.64
N THR A 103 -0.47 -20.06 -4.55
CA THR A 103 -0.03 -20.13 -5.93
C THR A 103 -1.06 -19.47 -6.83
N VAL A 104 -0.63 -18.44 -7.56
CA VAL A 104 -1.46 -17.67 -8.50
C VAL A 104 -1.06 -18.02 -9.92
N SER A 105 -2.04 -18.33 -10.80
CA SER A 105 -1.82 -18.46 -12.23
C SER A 105 -1.87 -17.11 -12.91
N ILE A 106 -0.99 -16.94 -13.89
CA ILE A 106 -0.92 -15.77 -14.76
C ILE A 106 -1.35 -16.21 -16.14
N PRO A 107 -2.36 -15.60 -16.76
CA PRO A 107 -2.79 -15.97 -18.11
C PRO A 107 -1.64 -15.79 -19.12
N PRO A 108 -1.65 -16.55 -20.23
CA PRO A 108 -0.65 -16.43 -21.29
C PRO A 108 -0.58 -15.01 -21.86
N ASP A 109 0.59 -14.63 -22.40
CA ASP A 109 0.87 -13.26 -22.86
C ASP A 109 -0.10 -12.76 -23.95
N GLU A 110 -0.63 -13.65 -24.78
CA GLU A 110 -1.65 -13.31 -25.77
C GLU A 110 -3.01 -12.92 -25.16
N ASN A 111 -3.28 -13.32 -23.93
CA ASN A 111 -4.53 -13.05 -23.21
C ASN A 111 -4.39 -11.97 -22.13
N ARG A 112 -3.21 -11.35 -22.02
CA ARG A 112 -2.96 -10.36 -20.98
C ARG A 112 -2.25 -9.12 -21.52
N LYS A 113 -2.32 -8.07 -20.76
CA LYS A 113 -1.54 -6.84 -20.96
C LYS A 113 -0.54 -6.70 -19.82
N VAL A 114 0.74 -6.55 -20.15
CA VAL A 114 1.82 -6.36 -19.18
C VAL A 114 1.53 -5.13 -18.32
N GLY A 115 1.74 -5.24 -17.02
CA GLY A 115 1.46 -4.17 -16.05
C GLY A 115 0.01 -4.13 -15.55
N GLU A 116 -0.90 -4.93 -16.13
CA GLU A 116 -2.31 -4.99 -15.73
C GLU A 116 -2.67 -6.36 -15.13
N VAL A 117 -3.57 -6.36 -14.17
CA VAL A 117 -4.20 -7.58 -13.65
C VAL A 117 -5.43 -7.85 -14.51
N GLN A 118 -5.49 -9.02 -15.16
CA GLN A 118 -6.69 -9.47 -15.83
C GLN A 118 -7.62 -10.07 -14.78
N TRP A 119 -8.53 -9.23 -14.29
CA TRP A 119 -9.47 -9.58 -13.23
C TRP A 119 -10.47 -10.63 -13.69
N PRO A 120 -10.83 -11.60 -12.82
CA PRO A 120 -11.92 -12.53 -13.07
C PRO A 120 -13.24 -11.80 -13.33
N LYS A 121 -13.94 -12.19 -14.40
CA LYS A 121 -15.27 -11.66 -14.73
C LYS A 121 -16.40 -12.51 -14.16
N ARG A 122 -16.07 -13.70 -13.67
CA ARG A 122 -16.99 -14.68 -13.09
C ARG A 122 -16.27 -15.57 -12.08
N VAL A 123 -17.05 -16.28 -11.28
CA VAL A 123 -16.56 -17.31 -10.35
C VAL A 123 -17.14 -18.65 -10.82
N PRO A 124 -16.30 -19.71 -10.97
CA PRO A 124 -14.85 -19.73 -10.79
C PRO A 124 -14.11 -18.98 -11.91
N PRO A 125 -12.92 -18.39 -11.61
CA PRO A 125 -12.05 -17.75 -12.60
C PRO A 125 -11.61 -18.72 -13.71
N ASN A 126 -11.35 -18.17 -14.91
CA ASN A 126 -10.73 -18.93 -16.00
C ASN A 126 -9.21 -18.64 -16.06
N PRO A 127 -8.32 -19.57 -15.64
CA PRO A 127 -6.88 -19.34 -15.57
C PRO A 127 -6.21 -19.04 -16.92
N GLU A 128 -6.84 -19.39 -18.03
CA GLU A 128 -6.31 -19.11 -19.38
C GLU A 128 -6.51 -17.65 -19.80
N LYS A 129 -7.43 -16.93 -19.15
CA LYS A 129 -7.82 -15.55 -19.51
C LYS A 129 -7.72 -14.57 -18.37
N GLU A 130 -7.66 -15.05 -17.14
CA GLU A 130 -7.79 -14.26 -15.92
C GLU A 130 -6.81 -14.77 -14.87
N PHE A 131 -6.44 -13.91 -13.94
CA PHE A 131 -5.69 -14.35 -12.78
C PHE A 131 -6.55 -15.25 -11.90
N ALA A 132 -5.99 -16.35 -11.42
CA ALA A 132 -6.70 -17.27 -10.56
C ALA A 132 -5.79 -17.85 -9.48
N VAL A 133 -6.35 -18.14 -8.31
CA VAL A 133 -5.65 -18.90 -7.28
C VAL A 133 -5.73 -20.38 -7.63
N LEU A 134 -4.59 -21.07 -7.65
CA LEU A 134 -4.50 -22.51 -7.88
C LEU A 134 -4.37 -23.28 -6.56
N LYS A 135 -3.82 -22.60 -5.53
CA LYS A 135 -3.50 -23.22 -4.26
C LYS A 135 -3.56 -22.16 -3.15
N ASP A 136 -4.17 -22.50 -2.02
CA ASP A 136 -4.09 -21.80 -0.74
C ASP A 136 -3.83 -22.82 0.37
N GLU A 137 -2.67 -22.74 0.98
CA GLU A 137 -2.28 -23.63 2.09
C GLU A 137 -1.85 -22.80 3.28
N LYS A 138 -2.47 -23.05 4.43
CA LYS A 138 -2.07 -22.44 5.69
C LYS A 138 -0.67 -22.90 6.09
N VAL A 139 0.20 -21.93 6.42
CA VAL A 139 1.52 -22.18 6.99
C VAL A 139 1.43 -22.00 8.50
N SER A 140 1.51 -23.11 9.25
CA SER A 140 1.23 -23.14 10.68
C SER A 140 2.48 -23.26 11.54
N SER A 141 3.66 -23.41 10.94
CA SER A 141 4.92 -23.56 11.65
C SER A 141 6.07 -22.86 10.93
N GLU A 142 7.08 -22.46 11.71
CA GLU A 142 8.33 -21.92 11.17
C GLU A 142 9.00 -22.92 10.20
N GLN A 143 8.97 -24.20 10.50
CA GLN A 143 9.54 -25.23 9.63
C GLN A 143 8.87 -25.27 8.25
N GLN A 144 7.55 -25.09 8.18
CA GLN A 144 6.83 -25.02 6.90
C GLN A 144 7.24 -23.77 6.11
N ALA A 145 7.40 -22.62 6.77
CA ALA A 145 7.89 -21.38 6.15
C ALA A 145 9.32 -21.56 5.62
N LEU A 146 10.22 -22.17 6.39
CA LEU A 146 11.60 -22.48 5.97
C LEU A 146 11.62 -23.44 4.77
N ASN A 147 10.77 -24.46 4.76
CA ASN A 147 10.66 -25.39 3.64
C ASN A 147 10.17 -24.70 2.37
N TRP A 148 9.21 -23.77 2.51
CA TRP A 148 8.75 -22.94 1.40
C TRP A 148 9.92 -22.10 0.84
N PHE A 149 10.72 -21.45 1.71
CA PHE A 149 11.90 -20.69 1.30
C PHE A 149 12.90 -21.54 0.52
N ARG A 150 13.24 -22.72 1.04
CA ARG A 150 14.19 -23.64 0.40
C ARG A 150 13.75 -24.07 -0.98
N LYS A 151 12.43 -24.25 -1.15
CA LYS A 151 11.83 -24.60 -2.45
C LYS A 151 11.86 -23.45 -3.44
N ASN A 152 11.63 -22.21 -2.98
CA ASN A 152 11.40 -21.04 -3.84
C ASN A 152 12.61 -20.10 -3.96
N ARG A 153 13.70 -20.36 -3.24
CA ARG A 153 14.89 -19.51 -3.28
C ARG A 153 15.70 -19.68 -4.55
N ASN A 154 16.20 -18.57 -5.09
CA ASN A 154 17.23 -18.59 -6.13
C ASN A 154 18.64 -18.87 -5.54
N ALA A 155 19.65 -18.96 -6.40
CA ALA A 155 21.05 -19.21 -5.99
C ALA A 155 21.57 -18.14 -5.01
N LYS A 156 21.12 -16.90 -5.12
CA LYS A 156 21.50 -15.77 -4.24
C LYS A 156 20.64 -15.69 -2.98
N ARG A 157 19.64 -16.55 -2.83
CA ARG A 157 18.71 -16.59 -1.69
C ARG A 157 18.01 -15.24 -1.47
N GLN A 158 17.65 -14.56 -2.56
CA GLN A 158 17.02 -13.27 -2.54
C GLN A 158 15.54 -13.39 -2.20
N VAL A 159 15.05 -12.41 -1.46
CA VAL A 159 13.64 -12.27 -1.07
C VAL A 159 13.15 -10.90 -1.48
N ILE A 160 11.94 -10.84 -2.02
CA ILE A 160 11.22 -9.60 -2.22
C ILE A 160 9.98 -9.57 -1.32
N ILE A 161 9.87 -8.55 -0.46
CA ILE A 161 8.68 -8.34 0.39
C ILE A 161 7.88 -7.19 -0.22
N PHE A 162 6.63 -7.47 -0.59
CA PHE A 162 5.73 -6.43 -1.08
C PHE A 162 4.75 -5.99 0.00
N VAL A 163 4.59 -4.67 0.16
CA VAL A 163 3.64 -4.03 1.09
C VAL A 163 2.71 -3.14 0.29
N HIS A 164 1.43 -3.55 0.20
CA HIS A 164 0.44 -2.86 -0.61
C HIS A 164 0.02 -1.49 -0.05
N GLY A 165 -0.67 -0.71 -0.87
CA GLY A 165 -1.15 0.62 -0.54
C GLY A 165 -2.55 0.67 0.07
N PHE A 166 -3.08 1.90 0.17
CA PHE A 166 -4.44 2.22 0.55
C PHE A 166 -5.46 1.65 -0.44
N ASN A 167 -6.69 1.42 0.04
CA ASN A 167 -7.84 1.05 -0.77
C ASN A 167 -7.67 -0.29 -1.53
N ASN A 168 -7.07 -1.29 -0.88
CA ASN A 168 -6.85 -2.62 -1.44
C ASN A 168 -7.62 -3.69 -0.67
N THR A 169 -8.35 -4.55 -1.37
CA THR A 169 -8.82 -5.82 -0.83
C THR A 169 -7.64 -6.79 -0.67
N TYR A 170 -7.89 -7.95 -0.07
CA TYR A 170 -6.87 -9.00 -0.05
C TYR A 170 -6.57 -9.52 -1.46
N ALA A 171 -7.60 -9.68 -2.31
CA ALA A 171 -7.45 -10.09 -3.71
C ALA A 171 -6.65 -9.07 -4.53
N ASP A 172 -6.89 -7.75 -4.34
CA ASP A 172 -6.10 -6.69 -4.98
C ASP A 172 -4.60 -6.86 -4.68
N ALA A 173 -4.25 -7.07 -3.41
CA ALA A 173 -2.87 -7.23 -2.99
C ALA A 173 -2.22 -8.50 -3.58
N VAL A 174 -2.93 -9.63 -3.55
CA VAL A 174 -2.47 -10.92 -4.08
C VAL A 174 -2.23 -10.85 -5.59
N PHE A 175 -3.23 -10.46 -6.37
CA PHE A 175 -3.10 -10.44 -7.82
C PHE A 175 -2.13 -9.38 -8.32
N ARG A 176 -2.11 -8.20 -7.69
CA ARG A 176 -1.13 -7.16 -8.03
C ARG A 176 0.30 -7.61 -7.76
N PHE A 177 0.55 -8.27 -6.65
CA PHE A 177 1.91 -8.75 -6.36
C PHE A 177 2.32 -9.91 -7.27
N ALA A 178 1.41 -10.82 -7.59
CA ALA A 178 1.65 -11.86 -8.58
C ALA A 178 2.01 -11.26 -9.95
N GLN A 179 1.27 -10.24 -10.41
CA GLN A 179 1.55 -9.51 -11.63
C GLN A 179 2.93 -8.84 -11.60
N ILE A 180 3.26 -8.09 -10.53
CA ILE A 180 4.56 -7.40 -10.39
C ILE A 180 5.71 -8.42 -10.44
N THR A 181 5.60 -9.52 -9.70
CA THR A 181 6.63 -10.57 -9.63
C THR A 181 6.87 -11.20 -11.00
N HIS A 182 5.78 -11.53 -11.72
CA HIS A 182 5.86 -12.13 -13.05
C HIS A 182 6.43 -11.14 -14.07
N ASP A 183 5.89 -9.93 -14.15
CA ASP A 183 6.26 -8.95 -15.18
C ASP A 183 7.69 -8.40 -14.99
N ALA A 184 8.17 -8.36 -13.74
CA ALA A 184 9.56 -8.00 -13.45
C ALA A 184 10.55 -9.13 -13.79
N GLY A 185 10.09 -10.33 -14.11
CA GLY A 185 10.94 -11.48 -14.38
C GLY A 185 11.86 -11.82 -13.20
N THR A 186 11.46 -11.52 -11.96
CA THR A 186 12.30 -11.76 -10.79
C THR A 186 12.22 -13.23 -10.35
N ASP A 187 13.38 -13.79 -10.03
CA ASP A 187 13.52 -15.13 -9.42
C ASP A 187 13.70 -15.08 -7.89
N ALA A 188 13.59 -13.89 -7.28
CA ALA A 188 13.57 -13.72 -5.83
C ALA A 188 12.32 -14.35 -5.23
N ALA A 189 12.46 -15.01 -4.07
CA ALA A 189 11.32 -15.61 -3.36
C ALA A 189 10.31 -14.51 -2.95
N PRO A 190 9.05 -14.55 -3.44
CA PRO A 190 8.10 -13.49 -3.24
C PRO A 190 7.32 -13.63 -1.93
N ILE A 191 7.36 -12.61 -1.08
CA ILE A 191 6.57 -12.52 0.15
C ILE A 191 5.63 -11.34 0.03
N LEU A 192 4.32 -11.56 0.20
CA LEU A 192 3.33 -10.51 0.35
C LEU A 192 3.09 -10.23 1.83
N PHE A 193 3.27 -8.99 2.26
CA PHE A 193 2.73 -8.52 3.53
C PHE A 193 1.46 -7.73 3.28
N THR A 194 0.32 -8.25 3.74
CA THR A 194 -0.98 -7.58 3.57
C THR A 194 -1.59 -7.19 4.92
N TRP A 195 -2.00 -5.94 5.00
CA TRP A 195 -2.55 -5.30 6.20
C TRP A 195 -4.03 -4.92 5.98
N PRO A 196 -4.83 -4.74 7.06
CA PRO A 196 -6.26 -4.47 6.97
C PRO A 196 -6.55 -3.14 6.28
N SER A 197 -7.07 -3.18 5.06
CA SER A 197 -7.62 -2.04 4.32
C SER A 197 -9.04 -2.38 3.92
N ARG A 198 -9.96 -1.44 4.16
CA ARG A 198 -11.39 -1.62 3.86
C ARG A 198 -11.74 -1.47 2.39
N ALA A 199 -10.74 -1.21 1.56
CA ALA A 199 -10.91 -1.04 0.12
C ALA A 199 -12.02 0.00 -0.22
N SER A 200 -12.06 1.08 0.53
CA SER A 200 -13.01 2.19 0.39
C SER A 200 -12.30 3.52 0.57
N VAL A 201 -12.58 4.48 -0.30
CA VAL A 201 -12.02 5.84 -0.21
C VAL A 201 -12.39 6.49 1.13
N LEU A 202 -13.59 6.23 1.64
CA LEU A 202 -14.04 6.72 2.94
C LEU A 202 -13.33 6.04 4.13
N GLY A 203 -12.67 4.92 3.87
CA GLY A 203 -11.90 4.16 4.87
C GLY A 203 -10.49 4.69 5.12
N TYR A 204 -10.07 5.83 4.55
CA TYR A 204 -8.68 6.31 4.63
C TYR A 204 -8.13 6.38 6.06
N LEU A 205 -8.89 6.93 7.01
CA LEU A 205 -8.45 7.02 8.41
C LEU A 205 -8.33 5.64 9.07
N TYR A 206 -9.30 4.75 8.81
CA TYR A 206 -9.23 3.37 9.29
C TYR A 206 -7.98 2.65 8.75
N ASP A 207 -7.71 2.80 7.45
CA ASP A 207 -6.56 2.21 6.79
C ASP A 207 -5.25 2.77 7.37
N LYS A 208 -5.20 4.10 7.64
CA LYS A 208 -4.04 4.74 8.28
C LYS A 208 -3.75 4.17 9.68
N GLU A 209 -4.79 3.99 10.49
CA GLU A 209 -4.68 3.34 11.80
C GLU A 209 -4.27 1.85 11.68
N SER A 210 -4.76 1.18 10.63
CA SER A 210 -4.43 -0.23 10.38
C SER A 210 -2.96 -0.44 9.99
N THR A 211 -2.30 0.56 9.37
CA THR A 211 -0.85 0.51 9.15
C THR A 211 -0.10 0.50 10.49
N ASN A 212 -0.49 1.37 11.43
CA ASN A 212 0.11 1.39 12.77
C ASN A 212 -0.13 0.08 13.52
N TYR A 213 -1.36 -0.47 13.42
CA TYR A 213 -1.72 -1.77 13.99
C TYR A 213 -0.82 -2.90 13.46
N SER A 214 -0.49 -2.87 12.16
CA SER A 214 0.25 -3.93 11.48
C SER A 214 1.77 -3.78 11.56
N ARG A 215 2.26 -2.63 12.03
CA ARG A 215 3.69 -2.30 12.07
C ARG A 215 4.54 -3.37 12.73
N ARG A 216 4.14 -3.82 13.93
CA ARG A 216 4.90 -4.81 14.69
C ARG A 216 5.00 -6.14 13.94
N ALA A 217 3.93 -6.57 13.29
CA ALA A 217 3.93 -7.81 12.52
C ALA A 217 4.90 -7.75 11.31
N LEU A 218 4.99 -6.59 10.65
CA LEU A 218 5.97 -6.38 9.57
C LEU A 218 7.41 -6.34 10.11
N GLU A 219 7.66 -5.68 11.26
CA GLU A 219 8.95 -5.70 11.92
C GLU A 219 9.42 -7.14 12.19
N ASP A 220 8.55 -7.95 12.78
CA ASP A 220 8.87 -9.33 13.16
C ASP A 220 9.07 -10.21 11.93
N LEU A 221 8.29 -10.04 10.86
CA LEU A 221 8.50 -10.73 9.58
C LEU A 221 9.89 -10.42 9.01
N ILE A 222 10.28 -9.15 8.95
CA ILE A 222 11.59 -8.72 8.42
C ILE A 222 12.73 -9.29 9.26
N ILE A 223 12.61 -9.25 10.59
CA ILE A 223 13.64 -9.78 11.49
C ILE A 223 13.77 -11.30 11.35
N GLN A 224 12.66 -12.03 11.32
CA GLN A 224 12.67 -13.50 11.15
C GLN A 224 13.27 -13.90 9.81
N ALA A 225 12.88 -13.23 8.71
CA ALA A 225 13.47 -13.44 7.40
C ALA A 225 14.99 -13.18 7.43
N ALA A 226 15.43 -12.08 8.04
CA ALA A 226 16.85 -11.74 8.12
C ALA A 226 17.66 -12.70 9.00
N ARG A 227 17.07 -13.28 10.03
CA ARG A 227 17.72 -14.28 10.90
C ARG A 227 17.86 -15.65 10.22
N SER A 228 17.01 -15.96 9.24
CA SER A 228 17.06 -17.24 8.54
C SER A 228 18.37 -17.39 7.74
N PRO A 229 19.11 -18.51 7.88
CA PRO A 229 20.29 -18.80 7.07
C PRO A 229 19.93 -19.06 5.60
N ASP A 230 18.67 -19.43 5.32
CA ASP A 230 18.16 -19.66 3.96
C ASP A 230 17.88 -18.37 3.18
N VAL A 231 17.87 -17.20 3.84
CA VAL A 231 17.73 -15.88 3.23
C VAL A 231 19.09 -15.19 3.10
N GLY A 232 19.42 -14.72 1.90
CA GLY A 232 20.61 -13.91 1.61
C GLY A 232 20.31 -12.43 1.72
N ASP A 233 19.66 -11.87 0.71
CA ASP A 233 19.31 -10.45 0.63
C ASP A 233 17.80 -10.25 0.62
N ILE A 234 17.35 -9.17 1.25
CA ILE A 234 15.95 -8.76 1.32
C ILE A 234 15.79 -7.42 0.60
N THR A 235 14.89 -7.37 -0.37
CA THR A 235 14.38 -6.15 -0.99
C THR A 235 12.93 -5.94 -0.52
N ILE A 236 12.61 -4.75 -0.04
CA ILE A 236 11.23 -4.38 0.33
C ILE A 236 10.70 -3.44 -0.74
N LEU A 237 9.58 -3.81 -1.37
CA LEU A 237 8.82 -2.98 -2.30
C LEU A 237 7.54 -2.54 -1.62
N ALA A 238 7.37 -1.25 -1.40
CA ALA A 238 6.19 -0.71 -0.76
C ALA A 238 5.50 0.31 -1.66
N HIS A 239 4.17 0.32 -1.66
CA HIS A 239 3.36 1.21 -2.49
C HIS A 239 2.46 2.12 -1.64
N SER A 240 2.36 3.41 -2.00
CA SER A 240 1.44 4.38 -1.42
C SER A 240 1.48 4.38 0.14
N MET A 241 0.37 4.17 0.83
CA MET A 241 0.29 4.10 2.30
C MET A 241 1.14 2.96 2.90
N GLY A 242 1.42 1.88 2.13
CA GLY A 242 2.35 0.82 2.54
C GLY A 242 3.79 1.31 2.75
N THR A 243 4.17 2.43 2.12
CA THR A 243 5.48 3.05 2.32
C THR A 243 5.62 3.66 3.71
N TRP A 244 4.53 4.27 4.22
CA TRP A 244 4.46 4.73 5.61
C TRP A 244 4.67 3.55 6.58
N LEU A 245 3.93 2.46 6.39
CA LEU A 245 4.05 1.26 7.22
C LEU A 245 5.49 0.70 7.19
N THR A 246 6.10 0.64 6.01
CA THR A 246 7.47 0.14 5.83
C THR A 246 8.49 1.04 6.53
N ALA A 247 8.41 2.35 6.35
CA ALA A 247 9.32 3.29 6.99
C ALA A 247 9.21 3.24 8.53
N GLU A 248 7.98 3.18 9.07
CA GLU A 248 7.74 3.03 10.51
C GLU A 248 8.22 1.68 11.05
N ALA A 249 8.08 0.59 10.30
CA ALA A 249 8.59 -0.72 10.69
C ALA A 249 10.13 -0.72 10.74
N LEU A 250 10.80 -0.19 9.73
CA LEU A 250 12.27 -0.11 9.71
C LEU A 250 12.81 0.80 10.82
N ARG A 251 12.15 1.94 11.08
CA ARG A 251 12.44 2.80 12.21
C ARG A 251 12.29 2.05 13.54
N GLY A 252 11.18 1.33 13.72
CA GLY A 252 10.92 0.51 14.90
C GLY A 252 11.98 -0.56 15.13
N ILE A 253 12.43 -1.25 14.07
CA ILE A 253 13.55 -2.20 14.11
C ILE A 253 14.82 -1.49 14.55
N ALA A 254 15.19 -0.37 13.94
CA ALA A 254 16.41 0.37 14.28
C ALA A 254 16.43 0.82 15.74
N MET A 255 15.31 1.27 16.27
CA MET A 255 15.20 1.71 17.68
C MET A 255 15.30 0.50 18.65
N ARG A 256 14.71 -0.63 18.33
CA ARG A 256 14.65 -1.81 19.19
C ARG A 256 15.94 -2.66 19.13
N GLU A 257 16.41 -2.95 17.93
CA GLU A 257 17.57 -3.81 17.68
C GLU A 257 18.89 -3.01 17.57
N LYS A 258 18.84 -1.66 17.71
CA LYS A 258 19.94 -0.71 17.53
C LYS A 258 20.47 -0.61 16.10
N THR A 259 20.05 -1.47 15.20
CA THR A 259 20.39 -1.46 13.77
C THR A 259 19.37 -2.23 12.96
N ILE A 260 19.24 -1.87 11.69
CA ILE A 260 18.48 -2.66 10.72
C ILE A 260 19.36 -3.85 10.28
N PRO A 261 18.84 -5.07 10.18
CA PRO A 261 19.62 -6.22 9.73
C PRO A 261 20.28 -5.98 8.38
N ALA A 262 21.58 -6.31 8.25
CA ALA A 262 22.38 -6.03 7.06
C ALA A 262 21.88 -6.75 5.79
N LYS A 263 21.07 -7.80 5.93
CA LYS A 263 20.39 -8.49 4.83
C LYS A 263 19.30 -7.65 4.18
N VAL A 264 18.71 -6.66 4.86
CA VAL A 264 17.80 -5.70 4.24
C VAL A 264 18.65 -4.74 3.42
N ARG A 265 18.78 -5.01 2.13
CA ARG A 265 19.65 -4.26 1.22
C ARG A 265 18.95 -3.07 0.59
N ASN A 266 17.75 -3.29 0.07
CA ASN A 266 17.06 -2.32 -0.74
C ASN A 266 15.64 -2.08 -0.22
N VAL A 267 15.21 -0.84 -0.24
CA VAL A 267 13.83 -0.42 0.05
C VAL A 267 13.37 0.46 -1.11
N VAL A 268 12.40 -0.04 -1.85
CA VAL A 268 11.79 0.67 -2.98
C VAL A 268 10.45 1.21 -2.54
N LEU A 269 10.29 2.52 -2.59
CA LEU A 269 9.07 3.24 -2.22
C LEU A 269 8.41 3.78 -3.49
N ALA A 270 7.31 3.17 -3.90
CA ALA A 270 6.53 3.59 -5.07
C ALA A 270 5.40 4.53 -4.64
N SER A 271 5.35 5.74 -5.21
CA SER A 271 4.35 6.78 -4.89
C SER A 271 4.17 6.99 -3.38
N PRO A 272 5.22 7.29 -2.60
CA PRO A 272 5.14 7.29 -1.14
C PRO A 272 4.12 8.29 -0.59
N ASP A 273 3.16 7.79 0.20
CA ASP A 273 2.18 8.58 0.94
C ASP A 273 2.69 8.91 2.36
N ILE A 274 3.84 9.57 2.41
CA ILE A 274 4.50 10.00 3.64
C ILE A 274 4.75 11.50 3.57
N ASP A 275 4.54 12.20 4.67
CA ASP A 275 4.97 13.58 4.84
C ASP A 275 6.50 13.70 4.74
N VAL A 276 7.00 14.72 4.03
CA VAL A 276 8.44 14.89 3.77
C VAL A 276 9.26 15.04 5.04
N ASP A 277 8.76 15.85 5.99
CA ASP A 277 9.48 16.09 7.24
C ASP A 277 9.46 14.87 8.15
N VAL A 278 8.34 14.15 8.16
CA VAL A 278 8.21 12.87 8.88
C VAL A 278 9.17 11.83 8.30
N PHE A 279 9.23 11.69 6.98
CA PHE A 279 10.14 10.74 6.35
C PHE A 279 11.61 11.07 6.66
N ARG A 280 11.98 12.35 6.58
CA ARG A 280 13.31 12.81 6.98
C ARG A 280 13.64 12.43 8.44
N ARG A 281 12.68 12.61 9.34
CA ARG A 281 12.85 12.25 10.76
C ARG A 281 13.03 10.74 10.93
N GLN A 282 12.22 9.93 10.23
CA GLN A 282 12.34 8.47 10.23
C GLN A 282 13.74 8.02 9.78
N LEU A 283 14.27 8.60 8.69
CA LEU A 283 15.62 8.29 8.19
C LEU A 283 16.73 8.63 9.19
N ILE A 284 16.62 9.77 9.89
CA ILE A 284 17.57 10.15 10.94
C ILE A 284 17.55 9.14 12.08
N GLU A 285 16.36 8.71 12.50
CA GLU A 285 16.17 7.75 13.60
C GLU A 285 16.57 6.33 13.23
N MET A 286 16.51 5.95 11.95
CA MET A 286 17.08 4.69 11.44
C MET A 286 18.62 4.66 11.52
N GLY A 287 19.25 5.82 11.58
CA GLY A 287 20.71 5.94 11.68
C GLY A 287 21.46 5.72 10.36
N PRO A 288 22.80 5.72 10.40
CA PRO A 288 23.64 5.64 9.19
C PRO A 288 23.68 4.24 8.56
N LYS A 289 23.48 3.18 9.36
CA LYS A 289 23.47 1.78 8.89
C LYS A 289 22.06 1.37 8.46
N ARG A 290 21.51 2.07 7.46
CA ARG A 290 20.19 1.78 6.88
C ARG A 290 20.33 1.19 5.48
N PRO A 291 19.29 0.51 4.96
CA PRO A 291 19.26 0.01 3.58
C PRO A 291 19.32 1.15 2.57
N GLN A 292 19.62 0.82 1.33
CA GLN A 292 19.50 1.76 0.21
C GLN A 292 18.03 2.03 -0.09
N PHE A 293 17.64 3.30 -0.12
CA PHE A 293 16.29 3.72 -0.48
C PHE A 293 16.25 4.18 -1.95
N THR A 294 15.25 3.70 -2.67
CA THR A 294 14.88 4.18 -4.00
C THR A 294 13.42 4.64 -3.96
N ILE A 295 13.17 5.86 -4.41
CA ILE A 295 11.82 6.46 -4.45
C ILE A 295 11.41 6.61 -5.91
N PHE A 296 10.25 6.04 -6.26
CA PHE A 296 9.54 6.37 -7.49
C PHE A 296 8.52 7.46 -7.17
N ALA A 297 8.74 8.65 -7.71
CA ALA A 297 7.87 9.81 -7.51
C ALA A 297 7.21 10.23 -8.82
N SER A 298 5.99 10.77 -8.74
CA SER A 298 5.28 11.32 -9.88
C SER A 298 4.50 12.56 -9.46
N THR A 299 4.74 13.68 -10.12
CA THR A 299 3.96 14.92 -9.92
C THR A 299 2.53 14.81 -10.46
N ARG A 300 2.20 13.75 -11.21
CA ARG A 300 0.88 13.48 -11.80
C ARG A 300 0.04 12.45 -11.04
N ASP A 301 0.48 12.01 -9.86
CA ASP A 301 -0.23 11.00 -9.07
C ASP A 301 -1.47 11.59 -8.39
N ARG A 302 -2.65 11.31 -8.98
CA ARG A 302 -3.95 11.79 -8.48
C ARG A 302 -4.32 11.21 -7.11
N ALA A 303 -3.87 10.02 -6.79
CA ALA A 303 -4.15 9.40 -5.48
C ALA A 303 -3.44 10.17 -4.36
N LEU A 304 -2.22 10.66 -4.61
CA LEU A 304 -1.49 11.52 -3.68
C LEU A 304 -2.13 12.91 -3.54
N GLU A 305 -2.79 13.44 -4.59
CA GLU A 305 -3.55 14.69 -4.49
C GLU A 305 -4.73 14.53 -3.53
N VAL A 306 -5.46 13.43 -3.59
CA VAL A 306 -6.56 13.11 -2.65
C VAL A 306 -6.01 12.97 -1.23
N SER A 307 -4.90 12.25 -1.05
CA SER A 307 -4.23 12.11 0.25
C SER A 307 -3.78 13.47 0.82
N ARG A 308 -3.22 14.35 -0.01
CA ARG A 308 -2.87 15.74 0.38
C ARG A 308 -4.08 16.51 0.87
N TRP A 309 -5.18 16.45 0.13
CA TRP A 309 -6.41 17.16 0.49
C TRP A 309 -6.97 16.70 1.84
N ILE A 310 -7.06 15.38 2.07
CA ILE A 310 -7.53 14.79 3.35
C ILE A 310 -6.60 15.15 4.50
N SER A 311 -5.29 15.32 4.24
CA SER A 311 -4.27 15.57 5.26
C SER A 311 -3.96 17.06 5.49
N GLY A 312 -4.82 17.97 5.03
CA GLY A 312 -4.65 19.41 5.25
C GLY A 312 -3.60 20.09 4.36
N GLY A 313 -3.34 19.59 3.15
CA GLY A 313 -2.46 20.21 2.17
C GLY A 313 -0.97 19.91 2.32
N VAL A 314 -0.59 18.95 3.14
CA VAL A 314 0.82 18.59 3.41
C VAL A 314 1.46 17.88 2.20
N ASN A 315 2.70 18.26 1.87
CA ASN A 315 3.45 17.68 0.76
C ASN A 315 3.82 16.21 1.03
N ARG A 316 3.51 15.34 0.07
CA ARG A 316 3.86 13.93 0.13
C ARG A 316 5.13 13.63 -0.64
N VAL A 317 5.97 12.73 -0.12
CA VAL A 317 7.25 12.33 -0.74
C VAL A 317 7.07 11.84 -2.18
N GLY A 318 5.96 11.15 -2.48
CA GLY A 318 5.67 10.65 -3.83
C GLY A 318 5.23 11.72 -4.82
N GLY A 319 4.74 12.87 -4.35
CA GLY A 319 4.24 13.99 -5.16
C GLY A 319 5.13 15.23 -5.11
N ILE A 320 6.36 15.13 -4.60
CA ILE A 320 7.29 16.26 -4.55
C ILE A 320 7.80 16.62 -5.95
N ASP A 321 8.03 17.91 -6.17
CA ASP A 321 8.88 18.36 -7.25
C ASP A 321 10.30 17.81 -7.02
N THR A 322 10.67 16.83 -7.83
CA THR A 322 11.96 16.14 -7.70
C THR A 322 13.12 17.10 -7.81
N THR A 323 12.99 18.22 -8.54
CA THR A 323 14.06 19.21 -8.69
C THR A 323 14.35 19.96 -7.39
N ALA A 324 13.33 20.30 -6.62
CA ALA A 324 13.47 21.06 -5.37
C ALA A 324 14.06 20.25 -4.20
N TYR A 325 13.81 18.94 -4.15
CA TYR A 325 14.20 18.08 -3.04
C TYR A 325 15.32 17.09 -3.37
N THR A 326 15.73 17.00 -4.64
CA THR A 326 16.75 16.04 -5.11
C THR A 326 18.05 16.16 -4.32
N ASP A 327 18.53 17.36 -4.07
CA ASP A 327 19.81 17.55 -3.38
C ASP A 327 19.74 17.11 -1.92
N VAL A 328 18.63 17.39 -1.23
CA VAL A 328 18.41 16.94 0.15
C VAL A 328 18.32 15.42 0.21
N LEU A 329 17.57 14.79 -0.69
CA LEU A 329 17.41 13.34 -0.73
C LEU A 329 18.73 12.65 -1.13
N LYS A 330 19.46 13.20 -2.10
CA LYS A 330 20.79 12.70 -2.46
C LYS A 330 21.78 12.81 -1.30
N SER A 331 21.77 13.90 -0.53
CA SER A 331 22.62 14.06 0.66
C SER A 331 22.32 13.00 1.73
N LEU A 332 21.10 12.47 1.74
CA LEU A 332 20.66 11.36 2.58
C LEU A 332 20.94 9.98 1.94
N GLY A 333 21.59 9.92 0.78
CA GLY A 333 21.90 8.66 0.09
C GLY A 333 20.66 7.99 -0.53
N ILE A 334 19.63 8.76 -0.90
CA ILE A 334 18.39 8.26 -1.49
C ILE A 334 18.44 8.46 -3.00
N THR A 335 18.10 7.40 -3.75
CA THR A 335 17.89 7.48 -5.20
C THR A 335 16.45 7.87 -5.48
N VAL A 336 16.23 8.90 -6.30
CA VAL A 336 14.89 9.32 -6.75
C VAL A 336 14.78 9.07 -8.24
N ILE A 337 13.70 8.41 -8.64
CA ILE A 337 13.35 8.12 -10.04
C ILE A 337 12.04 8.84 -10.32
N ASP A 338 12.08 9.82 -11.22
CA ASP A 338 10.89 10.55 -11.67
C ASP A 338 10.14 9.71 -12.72
N THR A 339 8.90 9.38 -12.40
CA THR A 339 7.99 8.64 -13.27
C THR A 339 6.88 9.51 -13.87
N SER A 340 6.96 10.83 -13.75
CA SER A 340 5.93 11.77 -14.22
C SER A 340 5.70 11.70 -15.73
N THR A 341 6.69 11.26 -16.51
CA THR A 341 6.61 11.05 -17.96
C THR A 341 6.20 9.63 -18.34
N CYS A 342 6.21 8.68 -17.40
CA CYS A 342 5.80 7.30 -17.63
C CYS A 342 4.27 7.19 -17.60
N LEU A 343 3.64 6.92 -18.74
CA LEU A 343 2.19 6.68 -18.87
C LEU A 343 1.74 5.36 -18.19
N LEU A 344 2.67 4.52 -17.74
CA LEU A 344 2.42 3.18 -17.18
C LEU A 344 2.15 3.17 -15.67
N TYR A 345 2.29 4.30 -14.97
CA TYR A 345 2.12 4.38 -13.52
C TYR A 345 1.02 5.37 -13.12
N THR A 346 -0.14 5.20 -13.67
CA THR A 346 -1.33 5.72 -13.00
C THR A 346 -1.80 4.65 -12.02
N SER A 347 -1.81 4.96 -10.72
CA SER A 347 -2.64 4.18 -9.78
C SER A 347 -3.99 3.97 -10.44
N PRO A 348 -4.53 2.73 -10.46
CA PRO A 348 -5.83 2.53 -11.07
C PRO A 348 -6.79 3.53 -10.44
N SER A 349 -7.34 4.40 -11.30
CA SER A 349 -8.40 5.31 -10.88
C SER A 349 -9.53 4.45 -10.34
N PRO A 350 -10.26 4.88 -9.29
CA PRO A 350 -11.47 4.19 -8.86
C PRO A 350 -12.53 4.08 -9.95
N ARG A 351 -12.24 4.49 -11.20
CA ARG A 351 -13.15 4.51 -12.35
C ARG A 351 -12.71 3.61 -13.51
N ASP A 352 -11.55 2.95 -13.45
CA ASP A 352 -11.08 2.04 -14.51
C ASP A 352 -11.37 0.58 -14.13
#